data_8af44df080bfdfdefd8472b06dbf7c57
#
_entry.id   8af44df080bfdfdefd8472b06dbf7c57
#
_cell.length_a   1.000
_cell.length_b   1.000
_cell.length_c   1.000
_cell.angle_alpha   90.00
_cell.angle_beta   90.00
_cell.angle_gamma   90.00
#
_symmetry.space_group_name_H-M   'P 1'
#
loop_
_entity.id
_entity.type
_entity.pdbx_description
1 polymer ?
#
loop_
_entity_poly.entity_id
_entity_poly.type
_entity_poly.pdbx_seq_one_letter_code
_entity_poly.pdbx_strand_id
1 'polypeptide(L)'
;MSFREKTAWIGIVSLLGIVVWYFWPIVHAGEHGREFSFLRLAIAAAVIMIMQTVVRMVVTAFTPKKERTPPDEREKMIETKSKRFAYAVLAWAVRCACFFGIFNPTIVFSPNTLLFFLLISEVLGTGYQIVLLRRGA
;
A
#
# COMPACT_ATOMS: atom_id res chain seq x y z
N MET A 1 -11.86 -13.37 -14.64
CA MET A 1 -11.33 -12.52 -13.55
C MET A 1 -12.43 -12.28 -12.54
N SER A 2 -12.21 -12.65 -11.28
CA SER A 2 -13.18 -12.37 -10.22
C SER A 2 -13.26 -10.86 -9.95
N PHE A 3 -14.41 -10.40 -9.44
CA PHE A 3 -14.57 -8.99 -9.04
C PHE A 3 -13.47 -8.52 -8.10
N ARG A 4 -13.06 -9.36 -7.16
CA ARG A 4 -12.01 -9.07 -6.19
C ARG A 4 -10.63 -8.96 -6.81
N GLU A 5 -10.35 -9.74 -7.85
CA GLU A 5 -9.10 -9.62 -8.60
C GLU A 5 -9.02 -8.27 -9.31
N LYS A 6 -10.11 -7.82 -9.95
CA LYS A 6 -10.18 -6.49 -10.57
C LYS A 6 -9.95 -5.37 -9.53
N THR A 7 -10.59 -5.48 -8.37
CA THR A 7 -10.44 -4.51 -7.27
C THR A 7 -9.00 -4.47 -6.75
N ALA A 8 -8.37 -5.63 -6.60
CA ALA A 8 -6.99 -5.71 -6.14
C ALA A 8 -6.00 -5.13 -7.16
N TRP A 9 -6.23 -5.33 -8.47
CA TRP A 9 -5.42 -4.73 -9.52
C TRP A 9 -5.54 -3.20 -9.54
N ILE A 10 -6.76 -2.67 -9.45
CA ILE A 10 -6.99 -1.23 -9.36
C ILE A 10 -6.30 -0.66 -8.11
N GLY A 11 -6.39 -1.37 -6.98
CA GLY A 11 -5.68 -1.02 -5.75
C GLY A 11 -4.16 -0.93 -5.91
N ILE A 12 -3.52 -1.92 -6.55
CA ILE A 12 -2.08 -1.90 -6.81
C ILE A 12 -1.70 -0.74 -7.73
N VAL A 13 -2.42 -0.55 -8.85
CA VAL A 13 -2.10 0.51 -9.81
C VAL A 13 -2.22 1.88 -9.14
N SER A 14 -3.26 2.10 -8.32
CA SER A 14 -3.42 3.35 -7.59
C SER A 14 -2.32 3.58 -6.55
N LEU A 15 -1.93 2.53 -5.80
CA LEU A 15 -0.83 2.61 -4.84
C LEU A 15 0.51 2.91 -5.52
N LEU A 16 0.82 2.23 -6.62
CA LEU A 16 2.04 2.48 -7.39
C LEU A 16 2.05 3.91 -7.97
N GLY A 17 0.92 4.40 -8.46
CA GLY A 17 0.78 5.78 -8.91
C GLY A 17 1.10 6.79 -7.79
N ILE A 18 0.61 6.55 -6.58
CA ILE A 18 0.90 7.39 -5.41
C ILE A 18 2.38 7.33 -5.03
N VAL A 19 2.98 6.13 -5.01
CA VAL A 19 4.41 5.96 -4.73
C VAL A 19 5.25 6.77 -5.70
N VAL A 20 4.99 6.63 -7.00
CA VAL A 20 5.71 7.38 -8.03
C VAL A 20 5.48 8.89 -7.87
N TRP A 21 4.24 9.34 -7.72
CA TRP A 21 3.92 10.75 -7.58
C TRP A 21 4.60 11.39 -6.36
N TYR A 22 4.65 10.69 -5.24
CA TYR A 22 5.23 11.20 -4.00
C TYR A 22 6.76 11.17 -4.01
N PHE A 23 7.36 10.05 -4.44
CA PHE A 23 8.82 9.87 -4.35
C PHE A 23 9.58 10.43 -5.55
N TRP A 24 8.94 10.57 -6.71
CA TRP A 24 9.57 11.13 -7.91
C TRP A 24 10.25 12.49 -7.67
N PRO A 25 9.56 13.51 -7.12
CA PRO A 25 10.20 14.79 -6.85
C PRO A 25 11.28 14.71 -5.76
N ILE A 26 11.14 13.80 -4.79
CA ILE A 26 12.15 13.63 -3.72
C ILE A 26 13.47 13.09 -4.28
N VAL A 27 13.39 12.16 -5.23
CA VAL A 27 14.58 11.57 -5.87
C VAL A 27 15.26 12.55 -6.82
N HIS A 28 14.49 13.37 -7.54
CA HIS A 28 15.05 14.27 -8.57
C HIS A 28 15.42 15.67 -8.05
N ALA A 29 14.93 16.07 -6.89
CA ALA A 29 15.22 17.41 -6.34
C ALA A 29 16.57 17.52 -5.61
N GLY A 30 17.39 16.46 -5.58
CA GLY A 30 18.70 16.44 -4.91
C GLY A 30 18.60 16.72 -3.39
N GLU A 31 19.65 17.36 -2.81
CA GLU A 31 19.69 17.61 -1.37
C GLU A 31 18.59 18.56 -0.88
N HIS A 32 18.22 19.57 -1.65
CA HIS A 32 17.16 20.53 -1.31
C HIS A 32 15.75 19.88 -1.29
N GLY A 33 15.54 18.78 -1.99
CA GLY A 33 14.27 18.05 -1.99
C GLY A 33 14.11 17.06 -0.83
N ARG A 34 15.20 16.81 -0.09
CA ARG A 34 15.19 15.90 1.07
C ARG A 34 14.75 16.57 2.35
N GLU A 35 14.63 17.89 2.38
CA GLU A 35 14.12 18.59 3.55
C GLU A 35 12.72 18.06 3.89
N PHE A 36 12.58 17.60 5.12
CA PHE A 36 11.31 17.12 5.64
C PHE A 36 10.32 18.28 5.71
N SER A 37 9.27 18.20 4.89
CA SER A 37 8.13 19.09 4.99
C SER A 37 6.95 18.33 5.61
N PHE A 38 6.60 18.67 6.83
CA PHE A 38 5.43 18.13 7.52
C PHE A 38 4.15 18.32 6.69
N LEU A 39 4.03 19.47 6.03
CA LEU A 39 2.90 19.78 5.16
C LEU A 39 2.82 18.81 3.97
N ARG A 40 3.95 18.51 3.33
CA ARG A 40 4.00 17.57 2.20
C ARG A 40 3.60 16.15 2.63
N LEU A 41 4.07 15.71 3.81
CA LEU A 41 3.67 14.42 4.37
C LEU A 41 2.18 14.38 4.70
N ALA A 42 1.64 15.43 5.31
CA ALA A 42 0.22 15.52 5.65
C ALA A 42 -0.66 15.49 4.39
N ILE A 43 -0.27 16.22 3.34
CA ILE A 43 -0.96 16.19 2.04
C ILE A 43 -0.89 14.79 1.43
N ALA A 44 0.27 14.13 1.44
CA ALA A 44 0.42 12.78 0.90
C ALA A 44 -0.46 11.77 1.66
N ALA A 45 -0.48 11.83 2.98
CA ALA A 45 -1.33 10.96 3.80
C ALA A 45 -2.83 11.20 3.50
N ALA A 46 -3.25 12.45 3.39
CA ALA A 46 -4.63 12.80 3.01
C ALA A 46 -4.98 12.28 1.61
N VAL A 47 -4.11 12.47 0.63
CA VAL A 47 -4.31 11.99 -0.75
C VAL A 47 -4.42 10.46 -0.78
N ILE A 48 -3.57 9.75 -0.04
CA ILE A 48 -3.63 8.27 0.07
C ILE A 48 -4.98 7.82 0.63
N MET A 49 -5.44 8.42 1.73
CA MET A 49 -6.72 8.08 2.35
C MET A 49 -7.90 8.35 1.41
N ILE A 50 -7.92 9.52 0.77
CA ILE A 50 -8.98 9.90 -0.16
C ILE A 50 -8.98 8.97 -1.37
N MET A 51 -7.84 8.73 -1.98
CA MET A 51 -7.71 7.85 -3.15
C MET A 51 -8.16 6.43 -2.85
N GLN A 52 -7.76 5.85 -1.73
CA GLN A 52 -8.21 4.51 -1.34
C GLN A 52 -9.72 4.45 -1.11
N THR A 53 -10.30 5.49 -0.50
CA THR A 53 -11.74 5.58 -0.28
C THR A 53 -12.50 5.71 -1.59
N VAL A 54 -12.05 6.61 -2.47
CA VAL A 54 -12.66 6.85 -3.79
C VAL A 54 -12.57 5.58 -4.65
N VAL A 55 -11.41 4.92 -4.72
CA VAL A 55 -11.24 3.67 -5.45
C VAL A 55 -12.23 2.61 -4.96
N ARG A 56 -12.37 2.44 -3.65
CA ARG A 56 -13.34 1.50 -3.08
C ARG A 56 -14.78 1.87 -3.44
N MET A 57 -15.14 3.16 -3.34
CA MET A 57 -16.48 3.65 -3.70
C MET A 57 -16.79 3.43 -5.17
N VAL A 58 -15.88 3.81 -6.07
CA VAL A 58 -16.03 3.65 -7.52
C VAL A 58 -16.20 2.18 -7.88
N VAL A 59 -15.31 1.32 -7.40
CA VAL A 59 -15.41 -0.12 -7.65
C VAL A 59 -16.72 -0.68 -7.13
N THR A 60 -17.18 -0.25 -5.96
CA THR A 60 -18.46 -0.68 -5.41
C THR A 60 -19.64 -0.16 -6.22
N ALA A 61 -19.60 1.08 -6.71
CA ALA A 61 -20.67 1.70 -7.48
C ALA A 61 -20.83 1.03 -8.86
N PHE A 62 -19.73 0.74 -9.54
CA PHE A 62 -19.75 0.13 -10.88
C PHE A 62 -19.94 -1.39 -10.88
N THR A 63 -20.04 -2.03 -9.71
CA THR A 63 -20.27 -3.46 -9.63
C THR A 63 -21.76 -3.77 -9.55
N PRO A 64 -22.32 -4.56 -10.47
CA PRO A 64 -23.70 -4.99 -10.42
C PRO A 64 -24.03 -5.69 -9.10
N LYS A 65 -25.21 -5.42 -8.53
CA LYS A 65 -25.64 -6.05 -7.25
C LYS A 65 -25.57 -7.58 -7.27
N LYS A 66 -25.73 -8.21 -8.43
CA LYS A 66 -25.62 -9.67 -8.63
C LYS A 66 -24.19 -10.22 -8.39
N GLU A 67 -23.15 -9.40 -8.62
CA GLU A 67 -21.75 -9.81 -8.40
C GLU A 67 -21.26 -9.46 -6.98
N ARG A 68 -22.07 -8.77 -6.18
CA ARG A 68 -21.77 -8.43 -4.78
C ARG A 68 -22.17 -9.58 -3.83
N THR A 69 -21.87 -10.81 -4.21
CA THR A 69 -22.06 -11.94 -3.28
C THR A 69 -21.23 -11.71 -2.01
N PRO A 70 -21.77 -12.02 -0.82
CA PRO A 70 -21.00 -11.97 0.40
C PRO A 70 -19.74 -12.82 0.24
N PRO A 71 -18.62 -12.38 0.81
CA PRO A 71 -17.36 -13.09 0.66
C PRO A 71 -17.49 -14.53 1.15
N ASP A 72 -17.19 -15.48 0.27
CA ASP A 72 -17.11 -16.89 0.60
C ASP A 72 -16.03 -17.09 1.69
N GLU A 73 -16.16 -18.12 2.52
CA GLU A 73 -15.20 -18.41 3.61
C GLU A 73 -13.76 -18.51 3.09
N ARG A 74 -13.59 -19.06 1.90
CA ARG A 74 -12.32 -19.13 1.20
C ARG A 74 -11.75 -17.74 0.89
N GLU A 75 -12.57 -16.83 0.38
CA GLU A 75 -12.14 -15.47 0.05
C GLU A 75 -11.78 -14.67 1.31
N LYS A 76 -12.48 -14.85 2.42
CA LYS A 76 -12.14 -14.28 3.72
C LYS A 76 -10.79 -14.82 4.22
N MET A 77 -10.53 -16.11 4.01
CA MET A 77 -9.25 -16.72 4.37
C MET A 77 -8.09 -16.13 3.55
N ILE A 78 -8.27 -15.94 2.24
CA ILE A 78 -7.29 -15.32 1.35
C ILE A 78 -7.00 -13.88 1.80
N GLU A 79 -8.03 -13.08 2.09
CA GLU A 79 -7.87 -11.73 2.59
C GLU A 79 -7.11 -11.68 3.92
N THR A 80 -7.43 -12.58 4.84
CA THR A 80 -6.75 -12.66 6.13
C THR A 80 -5.28 -13.08 5.97
N LYS A 81 -4.99 -14.04 5.11
CA LYS A 81 -3.61 -14.46 4.81
C LYS A 81 -2.80 -13.32 4.18
N SER A 82 -3.39 -12.58 3.23
CA SER A 82 -2.69 -11.45 2.59
C SER A 82 -2.41 -10.31 3.57
N LYS A 83 -3.35 -9.98 4.45
CA LYS A 83 -3.15 -8.98 5.52
C LYS A 83 -2.06 -9.40 6.51
N ARG A 84 -2.05 -10.67 6.93
CA ARG A 84 -0.98 -11.22 7.79
C ARG A 84 0.39 -11.12 7.12
N PHE A 85 0.47 -11.41 5.83
CA PHE A 85 1.71 -11.28 5.06
C PHE A 85 2.16 -9.82 4.99
N ALA A 86 1.27 -8.87 4.63
CA ALA A 86 1.59 -7.44 4.60
C ALA A 86 2.09 -6.95 5.97
N TYR A 87 1.41 -7.36 7.06
CA TYR A 87 1.84 -7.02 8.42
C TYR A 87 3.21 -7.60 8.76
N ALA A 88 3.50 -8.85 8.37
CA ALA A 88 4.81 -9.46 8.59
C ALA A 88 5.91 -8.69 7.85
N VAL A 89 5.67 -8.31 6.59
CA VAL A 89 6.61 -7.50 5.79
C VAL A 89 6.86 -6.15 6.47
N LEU A 90 5.81 -5.45 6.90
CA LEU A 90 5.93 -4.17 7.59
C LEU A 90 6.71 -4.32 8.91
N ALA A 91 6.39 -5.34 9.71
CA ALA A 91 7.07 -5.59 10.96
C ALA A 91 8.56 -5.90 10.77
N TRP A 92 8.92 -6.65 9.72
CA TRP A 92 10.31 -6.88 9.35
C TRP A 92 11.00 -5.61 8.88
N ALA A 93 10.35 -4.81 8.04
CA ALA A 93 10.90 -3.54 7.56
C ALA A 93 11.19 -2.58 8.72
N VAL A 94 10.26 -2.46 9.69
CA VAL A 94 10.45 -1.63 10.89
C VAL A 94 11.60 -2.16 11.75
N ARG A 95 11.72 -3.48 11.96
CA ARG A 95 12.85 -4.06 12.72
C ARG A 95 14.19 -3.78 12.04
N CYS A 96 14.27 -3.96 10.73
CA CYS A 96 15.45 -3.59 9.95
C CYS A 96 15.76 -2.10 10.08
N ALA A 97 14.75 -1.24 9.98
CA ALA A 97 14.91 0.19 10.16
C ALA A 97 15.46 0.52 11.55
N CYS A 98 14.92 -0.08 12.61
CA CYS A 98 15.44 0.12 13.97
C CYS A 98 16.91 -0.33 14.09
N PHE A 99 17.26 -1.47 13.51
CA PHE A 99 18.63 -1.97 13.53
C PHE A 99 19.61 -1.05 12.80
N PHE A 100 19.29 -0.67 11.56
CA PHE A 100 20.12 0.24 10.76
C PHE A 100 20.09 1.68 11.27
N GLY A 101 19.02 2.08 11.96
CA GLY A 101 18.88 3.40 12.57
C GLY A 101 19.90 3.69 13.67
N ILE A 102 20.50 2.66 14.28
CA ILE A 102 21.61 2.80 15.22
C ILE A 102 22.84 3.43 14.53
N PHE A 103 23.04 3.09 13.24
CA PHE A 103 24.19 3.57 12.47
C PHE A 103 23.91 4.88 11.72
N ASN A 104 22.66 5.09 11.27
CA ASN A 104 22.24 6.25 10.48
C ASN A 104 20.84 6.75 10.88
N PRO A 105 20.68 7.38 12.04
CA PRO A 105 19.36 7.73 12.57
C PRO A 105 18.60 8.74 11.69
N THR A 106 19.31 9.66 11.06
CA THR A 106 18.71 10.75 10.27
C THR A 106 17.98 10.26 9.03
N ILE A 107 18.49 9.21 8.39
CA ILE A 107 17.90 8.66 7.14
C ILE A 107 16.80 7.67 7.48
N VAL A 108 17.04 6.79 8.43
CA VAL A 108 16.19 5.64 8.72
C VAL A 108 14.90 6.05 9.44
N PHE A 109 14.98 7.00 10.36
CA PHE A 109 13.82 7.50 11.10
C PHE A 109 13.13 8.69 10.44
N SER A 110 13.47 9.01 9.18
CA SER A 110 12.71 10.02 8.47
C SER A 110 11.27 9.53 8.22
N PRO A 111 10.26 10.38 8.37
CA PRO A 111 8.87 10.02 8.08
C PRO A 111 8.64 9.53 6.64
N ASN A 112 9.46 10.00 5.70
CA ASN A 112 9.44 9.55 4.30
C ASN A 112 9.82 8.06 4.18
N THR A 113 10.80 7.59 4.95
CA THR A 113 11.23 6.19 4.97
C THR A 113 10.14 5.30 5.57
N LEU A 114 9.50 5.75 6.65
CA LEU A 114 8.39 5.02 7.26
C LEU A 114 7.20 4.93 6.32
N LEU A 115 6.85 6.02 5.64
CA LEU A 115 5.80 6.03 4.63
C LEU A 115 6.13 5.07 3.47
N PHE A 116 7.37 5.03 3.03
CA PHE A 116 7.82 4.11 1.99
C PHE A 116 7.63 2.64 2.40
N PHE A 117 8.04 2.27 3.62
CA PHE A 117 7.84 0.90 4.12
C PHE A 117 6.37 0.53 4.23
N LEU A 118 5.53 1.46 4.67
CA LEU A 118 4.09 1.25 4.72
C LEU A 118 3.50 0.99 3.33
N LEU A 119 3.81 1.83 2.36
CA LEU A 119 3.31 1.70 0.99
C LEU A 119 3.80 0.40 0.32
N ILE A 120 5.07 0.04 0.50
CA ILE A 120 5.60 -1.23 -0.03
C ILE A 120 4.88 -2.43 0.61
N SER A 121 4.65 -2.42 1.91
CA SER A 121 3.96 -3.53 2.57
C SER A 121 2.54 -3.72 2.05
N GLU A 122 1.83 -2.62 1.77
CA GLU A 122 0.49 -2.63 1.16
C GLU A 122 0.52 -3.19 -0.28
N VAL A 123 1.48 -2.76 -1.09
CA VAL A 123 1.65 -3.25 -2.48
C VAL A 123 1.94 -4.76 -2.47
N LEU A 124 2.87 -5.21 -1.63
CA LEU A 124 3.22 -6.63 -1.51
C LEU A 124 2.06 -7.47 -0.98
N GLY A 125 1.33 -6.96 0.02
CA GLY A 125 0.14 -7.62 0.56
C GLY A 125 -0.96 -7.80 -0.49
N THR A 126 -1.25 -6.74 -1.25
CA THR A 126 -2.24 -6.80 -2.32
C THR A 126 -1.79 -7.68 -3.49
N GLY A 127 -0.50 -7.65 -3.83
CA GLY A 127 0.11 -8.54 -4.83
C GLY A 127 -0.02 -10.01 -4.41
N TYR A 128 0.28 -10.33 -3.15
CA TYR A 128 0.11 -11.66 -2.61
C TYR A 128 -1.35 -12.13 -2.63
N GLN A 129 -2.30 -11.22 -2.36
CA GLN A 129 -3.73 -11.50 -2.49
C GLN A 129 -4.11 -11.93 -3.92
N ILE A 130 -3.61 -11.21 -4.94
CA ILE A 130 -3.85 -11.57 -6.35
C ILE A 130 -3.30 -12.96 -6.66
N VAL A 131 -2.09 -13.26 -6.21
CA VAL A 131 -1.48 -14.58 -6.42
C VAL A 131 -2.32 -15.69 -5.80
N LEU A 132 -2.81 -15.51 -4.57
CA LEU A 132 -3.68 -16.48 -3.90
C LEU A 132 -5.01 -16.66 -4.63
N LEU A 133 -5.63 -15.56 -5.10
CA LEU A 133 -6.86 -15.61 -5.89
C LEU A 133 -6.68 -16.39 -7.20
N ARG A 134 -5.53 -16.25 -7.88
CA ARG A 134 -5.23 -16.96 -9.11
C ARG A 134 -4.88 -18.43 -8.91
N ARG A 135 -4.15 -18.74 -7.85
CA ARG A 135 -3.78 -20.13 -7.54
C ARG A 135 -4.94 -20.98 -7.05
N GLY A 136 -6.04 -20.35 -6.75
CA GLY A 136 -7.20 -21.07 -6.25
C GLY A 136 -7.01 -21.65 -4.84
N ALA A 137 -6.10 -21.08 -4.08
CA ALA A 137 -5.79 -21.53 -2.72
C ALA A 137 -6.85 -21.11 -1.71
#